data_09dc6450e31ac39e85645a42b5aaadc2
#
_entry.id   09dc6450e31ac39e85645a42b5aaadc2
#
_cell.length_a   1.000
_cell.length_b   1.000
_cell.length_c   1.000
_cell.angle_alpha   90.00
_cell.angle_beta   90.00
_cell.angle_gamma   90.00
#
_symmetry.space_group_name_H-M   'P 1'
#
loop_
_entity.id
_entity.type
_entity.pdbx_description
1 polymer ?
#
loop_
_entity_poly.entity_id
_entity_poly.type
_entity_poly.pdbx_seq_one_letter_code
_entity_poly.pdbx_strand_id
1 'polypeptide(L)' 'ITNSLLITHLTNTQVIRTAEIADVKTIVFVQSKRPDIETIALADTKNIPLLVTDLSMYETCGKLYEKGLRS' A
#
# COMPACT_ATOMS: atom_id res chain seq x y z
N ILE A 1 -4.66 14.75 5.55
CA ILE A 1 -3.77 14.37 4.46
C ILE A 1 -4.54 13.92 3.25
N THR A 2 -4.23 14.51 2.15
CA THR A 2 -4.96 14.22 0.94
C THR A 2 -4.37 13.04 0.16
N ASN A 3 -3.10 12.75 0.36
CA ASN A 3 -2.41 11.68 -0.36
C ASN A 3 -1.96 10.61 0.62
N SER A 4 -2.92 9.88 1.13
CA SER A 4 -2.59 8.84 2.10
C SER A 4 -2.14 7.57 1.40
N LEU A 5 -1.20 6.90 2.03
CA LEU A 5 -0.68 5.62 1.59
C LEU A 5 -0.86 4.59 2.69
N LEU A 6 -1.12 3.37 2.30
CA LEU A 6 -1.06 2.25 3.22
C LEU A 6 0.19 1.44 2.89
N ILE A 7 1.10 1.32 3.84
CA ILE A 7 2.32 0.56 3.67
C ILE A 7 2.15 -0.73 4.46
N THR A 8 2.29 -1.88 3.80
CA THR A 8 1.96 -3.15 4.43
C THR A 8 2.80 -4.28 3.87
N HIS A 9 2.92 -5.36 4.62
CA HIS A 9 3.46 -6.62 4.13
C HIS A 9 2.37 -7.70 4.04
N LEU A 10 1.12 -7.34 4.28
CA LEU A 10 -0.01 -8.24 4.09
C LEU A 10 -0.37 -8.31 2.62
N THR A 11 -0.62 -9.50 2.11
CA THR A 11 -0.85 -9.70 0.67
C THR A 11 -2.23 -10.23 0.33
N ASN A 12 -3.12 -10.34 1.29
CA ASN A 12 -4.48 -10.86 1.07
C ASN A 12 -5.50 -9.74 0.85
N THR A 13 -6.72 -10.11 0.53
CA THR A 13 -7.76 -9.15 0.18
C THR A 13 -8.16 -8.24 1.31
N GLN A 14 -7.86 -8.61 2.54
CA GLN A 14 -8.21 -7.78 3.69
C GLN A 14 -7.53 -6.42 3.65
N VAL A 15 -6.36 -6.33 3.02
CA VAL A 15 -5.65 -5.06 2.91
C VAL A 15 -6.47 -4.06 2.09
N ILE A 16 -7.22 -4.55 1.10
CA ILE A 16 -8.07 -3.67 0.28
C ILE A 16 -9.21 -3.11 1.12
N ARG A 17 -9.81 -3.93 1.97
CA ARG A 17 -10.88 -3.48 2.87
C ARG A 17 -10.38 -2.43 3.84
N THR A 18 -9.18 -2.66 4.38
CA THR A 18 -8.56 -1.70 5.29
C THR A 18 -8.35 -0.36 4.59
N ALA A 19 -7.87 -0.40 3.35
CA ALA A 19 -7.63 0.80 2.57
C ALA A 19 -8.94 1.55 2.32
N GLU A 20 -10.02 0.84 2.02
CA GLU A 20 -11.32 1.48 1.80
C GLU A 20 -11.83 2.16 3.05
N ILE A 21 -11.74 1.48 4.19
CA ILE A 21 -12.23 2.02 5.46
C ILE A 21 -11.45 3.26 5.85
N ALA A 22 -10.14 3.24 5.62
CA ALA A 22 -9.26 4.36 5.96
C ALA A 22 -9.21 5.44 4.88
N ASP A 23 -9.90 5.22 3.78
CA ASP A 23 -9.91 6.14 2.62
C ASP A 23 -8.50 6.38 2.09
N VAL A 24 -7.73 5.31 1.99
CA VAL A 24 -6.36 5.36 1.48
C VAL A 24 -6.38 5.25 -0.03
N LYS A 25 -5.53 6.00 -0.69
CA LYS A 25 -5.53 6.09 -2.16
C LYS A 25 -4.56 5.14 -2.83
N THR A 26 -3.54 4.68 -2.13
CA THR A 26 -2.52 3.82 -2.71
C THR A 26 -2.00 2.85 -1.66
N ILE A 27 -1.71 1.62 -2.08
CA ILE A 27 -1.17 0.59 -1.17
C ILE A 27 0.24 0.24 -1.65
N VAL A 28 1.20 0.24 -0.72
CA VAL A 28 2.59 -0.13 -1.00
C VAL A 28 2.93 -1.41 -0.24
N PHE A 29 3.32 -2.44 -0.97
CA PHE A 29 3.75 -3.72 -0.38
C PHE A 29 5.27 -3.70 -0.25
N VAL A 30 5.76 -3.99 0.94
CA VAL A 30 7.20 -3.90 1.23
C VAL A 30 7.85 -5.29 1.22
N GLN A 31 9.17 -5.31 1.24
CA GLN A 31 9.98 -6.53 1.29
C GLN A 31 9.65 -7.50 0.15
N SER A 32 9.40 -6.95 -1.02
CA SER A 32 9.05 -7.73 -2.22
C SER A 32 7.84 -8.64 -2.03
N LYS A 33 6.98 -8.35 -1.08
CA LYS A 33 5.76 -9.11 -0.87
C LYS A 33 4.79 -8.76 -1.99
N ARG A 34 4.38 -9.74 -2.77
CA ARG A 34 3.45 -9.51 -3.87
C ARG A 34 2.05 -9.89 -3.44
N PRO A 35 1.06 -9.04 -3.74
CA PRO A 35 -0.32 -9.39 -3.43
C PRO A 35 -0.76 -10.59 -4.26
N ASP A 36 -1.68 -11.39 -3.73
CA ASP A 36 -2.21 -12.50 -4.48
C ASP A 36 -3.14 -12.00 -5.61
N ILE A 37 -3.49 -12.90 -6.51
CA ILE A 37 -4.25 -12.53 -7.70
C ILE A 37 -5.61 -11.95 -7.33
N GLU A 38 -6.24 -12.49 -6.30
CA GLU A 38 -7.54 -11.99 -5.84
C GLU A 38 -7.43 -10.57 -5.32
N THR A 39 -6.34 -10.26 -4.63
CA THR A 39 -6.10 -8.92 -4.11
C THR A 39 -5.91 -7.92 -5.25
N ILE A 40 -5.15 -8.32 -6.27
CA ILE A 40 -4.92 -7.47 -7.44
C ILE A 40 -6.24 -7.20 -8.15
N ALA A 41 -7.05 -8.24 -8.34
CA ALA A 41 -8.32 -8.08 -9.02
C ALA A 41 -9.26 -7.16 -8.24
N LEU A 42 -9.31 -7.33 -6.93
CA LEU A 42 -10.18 -6.49 -6.09
C LEU A 42 -9.73 -5.04 -6.11
N ALA A 43 -8.42 -4.80 -6.02
CA ALA A 43 -7.88 -3.44 -6.08
C ALA A 43 -8.23 -2.78 -7.42
N ASP A 44 -8.17 -3.55 -8.50
CA ASP A 44 -8.50 -3.02 -9.81
C ASP A 44 -9.97 -2.56 -9.87
N THR A 45 -10.88 -3.35 -9.32
CA THR A 45 -12.30 -2.96 -9.30
C THR A 45 -12.55 -1.73 -8.43
N LYS A 46 -11.70 -1.47 -7.46
CA LYS A 46 -11.83 -0.32 -6.57
C LYS A 46 -10.97 0.86 -7.00
N ASN A 47 -10.24 0.71 -8.09
CA ASN A 47 -9.35 1.76 -8.61
C ASN A 47 -8.29 2.18 -7.60
N ILE A 48 -7.73 1.20 -6.89
CA ILE A 48 -6.67 1.44 -5.91
C ILE A 48 -5.35 0.99 -6.52
N PRO A 49 -4.41 1.90 -6.79
CA PRO A 49 -3.09 1.53 -7.29
C PRO A 49 -2.31 0.72 -6.26
N LEU A 50 -1.60 -0.30 -6.74
CA LEU A 50 -0.76 -1.15 -5.89
C LEU A 50 0.69 -1.00 -6.33
N LEU A 51 1.58 -0.83 -5.37
CA LEU A 51 3.02 -0.73 -5.62
C LEU A 51 3.73 -1.79 -4.80
N VAL A 52 4.83 -2.31 -5.33
CA VAL A 52 5.66 -3.29 -4.63
C VAL A 52 7.08 -2.75 -4.56
N THR A 53 7.70 -2.83 -3.40
CA THR A 53 9.09 -2.42 -3.23
C THR A 53 9.85 -3.51 -2.48
N ASP A 54 11.15 -3.62 -2.72
CA ASP A 54 12.00 -4.57 -2.00
C ASP A 54 12.53 -3.98 -0.69
N LEU A 55 12.24 -2.72 -0.42
CA LEU A 55 12.63 -2.07 0.82
C LEU A 55 11.82 -2.60 2.00
N SER A 56 12.40 -2.53 3.19
CA SER A 56 11.68 -2.85 4.40
C SER A 56 10.65 -1.77 4.70
N MET A 57 9.76 -2.04 5.64
CA MET A 57 8.78 -1.05 6.07
C MET A 57 9.48 0.22 6.59
N TYR A 58 10.53 0.03 7.38
CA TYR A 58 11.29 1.14 7.95
C TYR A 58 11.93 1.99 6.86
N GLU A 59 12.60 1.31 5.90
CA GLU A 59 13.26 2.01 4.80
C GLU A 59 12.27 2.75 3.92
N THR A 60 11.12 2.13 3.65
CA THR A 60 10.07 2.74 2.83
C THR A 60 9.55 4.00 3.50
N CYS A 61 9.25 3.91 4.79
CA CYS A 61 8.76 5.08 5.52
C CYS A 61 9.80 6.19 5.55
N GLY A 62 11.07 5.84 5.73
CA GLY A 62 12.14 6.82 5.73
C GLY A 62 12.28 7.55 4.41
N LYS A 63 12.21 6.82 3.30
CA LYS A 63 12.31 7.43 1.99
C LYS A 63 11.13 8.34 1.68
N LEU A 64 9.93 7.92 2.07
CA LEU A 64 8.75 8.74 1.88
C LEU A 64 8.82 10.01 2.72
N TYR A 65 9.33 9.90 3.93
CA TYR A 65 9.49 11.06 4.81
C TYR A 65 10.49 12.05 4.20
N GLU A 66 11.60 11.55 3.66
CA GLU A 66 12.60 12.40 3.00
C GLU A 66 12.01 13.17 1.83
N LYS A 67 11.01 12.59 1.17
CA LYS A 67 10.35 13.25 0.05
C LYS A 67 9.18 14.12 0.47
N GLY A 68 9.03 14.33 1.77
CA GLY A 68 8.03 15.26 2.30
C GLY A 68 6.69 14.64 2.65
N LEU A 69 6.51 13.34 2.47
CA LEU A 69 5.28 12.68 2.85
C LEU A 69 5.26 12.44 4.35
N ARG A 70 4.23 12.87 5.01
CA ARG A 70 4.08 12.73 6.47
C ARG A 70 2.68 12.28 6.79
N SER A 71 2.58 11.49 7.84
CA SER A 71 1.29 11.05 8.32
C SER A 71 0.58 12.10 9.17
#